data_39a84469152fb4741e692bcdecba44b0
#
_entry.id   39a84469152fb4741e692bcdecba44b0
#
_cell.length_a   1.000
_cell.length_b   1.000
_cell.length_c   1.000
_cell.angle_alpha   90.00
_cell.angle_beta   90.00
_cell.angle_gamma   90.00
#
_symmetry.space_group_name_H-M   'P 1'
#
loop_
_entity.id
_entity.type
_entity.pdbx_description
1 polymer ?
#
loop_
_entity_poly.entity_id
_entity_poly.type
_entity_poly.pdbx_seq_one_letter_code
_entity_poly.pdbx_strand_id
1 'polypeptide(L)'
;LETGSRERVTHVVKNGKVTICLTSPLNWKTSFGEEHSAHIAKHGDGVKDVAFAVENCKKTFEVAKSRGAEVVKELSTVEDKDGGSVTTATIKTYGDTTITFIERNNFKGFFMPGYIKKKEDPICNLIAQPSFGFIDHIVGNHAVGDMESTVQWFEKMLDFHRFWSIDDSIIHTEYR
;
A
#
# COMPACT_ATOMS: atom_id res chain seq x y z
N LEU A 1 19.80 -1.03 10.49
CA LEU A 1 19.34 -1.08 11.90
C LEU A 1 19.20 0.29 12.55
N GLU A 2 19.32 1.34 11.79
CA GLU A 2 19.40 2.71 12.29
C GLU A 2 18.15 3.53 12.00
N THR A 3 17.12 2.89 11.47
CA THR A 3 15.86 3.56 11.12
C THR A 3 14.85 3.67 12.27
N GLY A 4 15.22 3.25 13.45
CA GLY A 4 14.48 3.48 14.69
C GLY A 4 13.35 2.50 15.02
N SER A 5 12.91 1.61 14.12
CA SER A 5 11.94 0.58 14.48
C SER A 5 12.62 -0.66 15.03
N ARG A 6 12.18 -1.14 16.19
CA ARG A 6 12.58 -2.42 16.78
C ARG A 6 11.55 -3.53 16.59
N GLU A 7 10.42 -3.20 16.00
CA GLU A 7 9.31 -4.13 15.84
C GLU A 7 9.27 -4.74 14.44
N ARG A 8 9.71 -3.98 13.43
CA ARG A 8 9.64 -4.39 12.03
C ARG A 8 10.82 -3.90 11.21
N VAL A 9 11.11 -4.61 10.15
CA VAL A 9 12.01 -4.20 9.07
C VAL A 9 11.20 -4.08 7.78
N THR A 10 11.45 -3.02 7.01
CA THR A 10 10.87 -2.83 5.69
C THR A 10 11.99 -2.59 4.69
N HIS A 11 12.06 -3.46 3.68
CA HIS A 11 12.90 -3.27 2.52
C HIS A 11 12.09 -2.61 1.41
N VAL A 12 12.61 -1.51 0.86
CA VAL A 12 11.96 -0.79 -0.24
C VAL A 12 12.74 -1.00 -1.50
N VAL A 13 12.08 -1.54 -2.51
CA VAL A 13 12.61 -1.71 -3.86
C VAL A 13 11.92 -0.71 -4.78
N LYS A 14 12.70 0.04 -5.55
CA LYS A 14 12.19 1.06 -6.46
C LYS A 14 12.84 0.94 -7.83
N ASN A 15 11.99 0.95 -8.86
CA ASN A 15 12.42 1.05 -10.25
C ASN A 15 11.43 1.95 -11.02
N GLY A 16 11.91 3.07 -11.55
CA GLY A 16 11.06 4.09 -12.14
C GLY A 16 10.02 4.63 -11.15
N LYS A 17 8.75 4.55 -11.50
CA LYS A 17 7.62 4.93 -10.63
C LYS A 17 7.10 3.76 -9.78
N VAL A 18 7.59 2.55 -10.01
CA VAL A 18 7.19 1.37 -9.22
C VAL A 18 7.94 1.35 -7.90
N THR A 19 7.22 1.23 -6.82
CA THR A 19 7.77 1.10 -5.45
C THR A 19 7.08 -0.07 -4.76
N ILE A 20 7.87 -1.02 -4.28
CA ILE A 20 7.39 -2.18 -3.53
C ILE A 20 8.06 -2.20 -2.17
N CYS A 21 7.26 -2.37 -1.13
CA CYS A 21 7.70 -2.47 0.26
C CYS A 21 7.53 -3.91 0.75
N LEU A 22 8.61 -4.52 1.18
CA LEU A 22 8.64 -5.86 1.76
C LEU A 22 8.86 -5.71 3.26
N THR A 23 7.84 -6.01 4.05
CA THR A 23 7.84 -5.79 5.50
C THR A 23 7.78 -7.13 6.24
N SER A 24 8.62 -7.26 7.27
CA SER A 24 8.63 -8.41 8.19
C SER A 24 8.70 -7.93 9.64
N PRO A 25 8.09 -8.63 10.60
CA PRO A 25 8.28 -8.36 12.01
C PRO A 25 9.69 -8.77 12.45
N LEU A 26 10.29 -8.01 13.35
CA LEU A 26 11.54 -8.36 14.02
C LEU A 26 11.28 -9.13 15.33
N ASN A 27 10.11 -8.94 15.90
CA ASN A 27 9.69 -9.61 17.11
C ASN A 27 8.21 -10.00 16.99
N TRP A 28 7.94 -11.29 16.96
CA TRP A 28 6.59 -11.84 16.83
C TRP A 28 5.72 -11.64 18.08
N LYS A 29 6.33 -11.32 19.25
CA LYS A 29 5.61 -11.08 20.51
C LYS A 29 5.08 -9.66 20.68
N THR A 30 5.31 -8.79 19.71
CA THR A 30 4.71 -7.45 19.72
C THR A 30 3.32 -7.51 19.08
N SER A 31 2.47 -6.53 19.36
CA SER A 31 1.14 -6.42 18.72
C SER A 31 1.25 -6.43 17.20
N PHE A 32 2.22 -5.72 16.64
CA PHE A 32 2.52 -5.75 15.22
C PHE A 32 2.94 -7.16 14.74
N GLY A 33 3.79 -7.84 15.52
CA GLY A 33 4.26 -9.18 15.18
C GLY A 33 3.14 -10.21 15.19
N GLU A 34 2.26 -10.16 16.17
CA GLU A 34 1.08 -11.05 16.27
C GLU A 34 0.10 -10.81 15.12
N GLU A 35 -0.26 -9.55 14.84
CA GLU A 35 -1.13 -9.19 13.72
C GLU A 35 -0.54 -9.66 12.37
N HIS A 36 0.75 -9.38 12.17
CA HIS A 36 1.44 -9.74 10.93
C HIS A 36 1.52 -11.27 10.75
N SER A 37 1.84 -12.00 11.82
CA SER A 37 1.90 -13.47 11.79
C SER A 37 0.53 -14.09 11.50
N ALA A 38 -0.55 -13.56 12.09
CA ALA A 38 -1.90 -14.00 11.80
C ALA A 38 -2.28 -13.72 10.33
N HIS A 39 -1.90 -12.55 9.80
CA HIS A 39 -2.12 -12.22 8.39
C HIS A 39 -1.39 -13.19 7.44
N ILE A 40 -0.10 -13.45 7.69
CA ILE A 40 0.69 -14.39 6.88
C ILE A 40 0.16 -15.82 6.99
N ALA A 41 -0.27 -16.26 8.18
CA ALA A 41 -0.85 -17.59 8.35
C ALA A 41 -2.15 -17.76 7.54
N LYS A 42 -2.92 -16.69 7.37
CA LYS A 42 -4.19 -16.71 6.62
C LYS A 42 -4.02 -16.53 5.11
N HIS A 43 -3.12 -15.66 4.69
CA HIS A 43 -3.01 -15.19 3.30
C HIS A 43 -1.71 -15.57 2.60
N GLY A 44 -0.69 -16.01 3.35
CA GLY A 44 0.66 -16.16 2.83
C GLY A 44 1.33 -14.81 2.57
N ASP A 45 2.41 -14.82 1.80
CA ASP A 45 3.03 -13.61 1.30
C ASP A 45 2.13 -12.96 0.24
N GLY A 46 1.71 -11.74 0.46
CA GLY A 46 0.78 -11.06 -0.43
C GLY A 46 0.72 -9.55 -0.22
N VAL A 47 -0.09 -8.90 -1.04
CA VAL A 47 -0.33 -7.47 -0.93
C VAL A 47 -1.26 -7.20 0.26
N LYS A 48 -0.76 -6.51 1.27
CA LYS A 48 -1.54 -6.07 2.43
C LYS A 48 -2.02 -4.63 2.28
N ASP A 49 -1.24 -3.78 1.66
CA ASP A 49 -1.52 -2.35 1.55
C ASP A 49 -1.23 -1.83 0.14
N VAL A 50 -2.11 -0.99 -0.36
CA VAL A 50 -1.92 -0.24 -1.60
C VAL A 50 -1.84 1.24 -1.26
N ALA A 51 -0.72 1.88 -1.60
CA ALA A 51 -0.50 3.27 -1.29
C ALA A 51 -0.76 4.19 -2.50
N PHE A 52 -1.55 5.23 -2.29
CA PHE A 52 -1.80 6.28 -3.28
C PHE A 52 -1.08 7.57 -2.90
N ALA A 53 -0.29 8.09 -3.83
CA ALA A 53 0.23 9.45 -3.72
C ALA A 53 -0.91 10.44 -3.97
N VAL A 54 -1.15 11.33 -3.00
CA VAL A 54 -2.22 12.33 -3.05
C VAL A 54 -1.66 13.73 -2.84
N GLU A 55 -2.32 14.72 -3.41
CA GLU A 55 -1.92 16.14 -3.25
C GLU A 55 -2.21 16.67 -1.86
N ASN A 56 -3.29 16.20 -1.22
CA ASN A 56 -3.68 16.62 0.12
C ASN A 56 -4.21 15.42 0.91
N CYS A 57 -3.31 14.83 1.70
CA CYS A 57 -3.61 13.62 2.49
C CYS A 57 -4.72 13.89 3.52
N LYS A 58 -4.68 15.03 4.18
CA LYS A 58 -5.70 15.40 5.17
C LYS A 58 -7.09 15.48 4.54
N LYS A 59 -7.22 16.23 3.43
CA LYS A 59 -8.51 16.37 2.75
C LYS A 59 -9.04 15.03 2.26
N THR A 60 -8.20 14.23 1.61
CA THR A 60 -8.59 12.92 1.09
C THR A 60 -9.04 11.99 2.21
N PHE A 61 -8.29 11.95 3.32
CA PHE A 61 -8.60 11.13 4.48
C PHE A 61 -9.91 11.56 5.15
N GLU A 62 -10.11 12.86 5.40
CA GLU A 62 -11.34 13.38 6.04
C GLU A 62 -12.58 13.10 5.17
N VAL A 63 -12.46 13.21 3.85
CA VAL A 63 -13.56 12.87 2.93
C VAL A 63 -13.89 11.38 3.03
N ALA A 64 -12.90 10.49 2.94
CA ALA A 64 -13.13 9.05 3.07
C ALA A 64 -13.75 8.70 4.44
N LYS A 65 -13.24 9.28 5.52
CA LYS A 65 -13.75 9.11 6.89
C LYS A 65 -15.19 9.59 7.03
N SER A 66 -15.53 10.75 6.48
CA SER A 66 -16.90 11.29 6.51
C SER A 66 -17.91 10.43 5.75
N ARG A 67 -17.45 9.68 4.77
CA ARG A 67 -18.25 8.73 3.97
C ARG A 67 -18.38 7.35 4.64
N GLY A 68 -17.69 7.14 5.77
CA GLY A 68 -17.81 5.94 6.58
C GLY A 68 -16.64 4.94 6.40
N ALA A 69 -15.51 5.35 5.84
CA ALA A 69 -14.34 4.49 5.78
C ALA A 69 -13.81 4.16 7.19
N GLU A 70 -13.51 2.89 7.44
CA GLU A 70 -12.92 2.42 8.69
C GLU A 70 -11.45 2.85 8.77
N VAL A 71 -11.10 3.57 9.82
CA VAL A 71 -9.75 4.11 10.02
C VAL A 71 -8.85 3.05 10.66
N VAL A 72 -7.73 2.74 10.01
CA VAL A 72 -6.67 1.87 10.52
C VAL A 72 -5.55 2.69 11.15
N LYS A 73 -5.17 3.79 10.49
CA LYS A 73 -4.16 4.72 11.01
C LYS A 73 -4.61 6.16 10.76
N GLU A 74 -4.71 6.91 11.83
CA GLU A 74 -5.01 8.34 11.78
C GLU A 74 -3.90 9.13 11.06
N LEU A 75 -4.24 10.35 10.68
CA LEU A 75 -3.31 11.25 10.00
C LEU A 75 -2.04 11.44 10.82
N SER A 76 -0.90 11.21 10.22
CA SER A 76 0.42 11.35 10.86
C SER A 76 1.40 12.00 9.90
N THR A 77 2.09 13.02 10.37
CA THR A 77 3.14 13.71 9.62
C THR A 77 4.48 13.44 10.26
N VAL A 78 5.45 13.05 9.44
CA VAL A 78 6.85 12.87 9.85
C VAL A 78 7.70 13.87 9.09
N GLU A 79 8.45 14.67 9.83
CA GLU A 79 9.38 15.65 9.27
C GLU A 79 10.73 15.00 8.99
N ASP A 80 11.40 15.47 7.95
CA ASP A 80 12.75 15.06 7.60
C ASP A 80 13.78 16.06 8.13
N LYS A 81 14.96 15.59 8.46
CA LYS A 81 16.06 16.41 8.98
C LYS A 81 16.53 17.47 7.99
N ASP A 82 16.45 17.17 6.71
CA ASP A 82 16.88 18.05 5.61
C ASP A 82 15.75 18.96 5.10
N GLY A 83 14.66 19.03 5.84
CA GLY A 83 13.45 19.77 5.46
C GLY A 83 12.51 18.95 4.58
N GLY A 84 11.24 19.33 4.61
CA GLY A 84 10.16 18.57 4.00
C GLY A 84 9.53 17.57 4.95
N SER A 85 8.36 17.08 4.58
CA SER A 85 7.60 16.16 5.42
C SER A 85 6.85 15.14 4.57
N VAL A 86 6.47 14.04 5.20
CA VAL A 86 5.57 13.04 4.63
C VAL A 86 4.40 12.85 5.55
N THR A 87 3.20 13.07 5.02
CA THR A 87 1.94 12.86 5.73
C THR A 87 1.27 11.59 5.22
N THR A 88 0.82 10.75 6.13
CA THR A 88 0.15 9.49 5.80
C THR A 88 -1.10 9.29 6.64
N ALA A 89 -2.07 8.57 6.08
CA ALA A 89 -3.24 8.05 6.77
C ALA A 89 -3.64 6.72 6.12
N THR A 90 -4.19 5.78 6.88
CA THR A 90 -4.54 4.45 6.36
C THR A 90 -5.99 4.11 6.72
N ILE A 91 -6.74 3.64 5.73
CA ILE A 91 -8.09 3.12 5.87
C ILE A 91 -8.15 1.65 5.50
N LYS A 92 -9.12 0.94 6.05
CA LYS A 92 -9.43 -0.43 5.67
C LYS A 92 -10.23 -0.44 4.36
N THR A 93 -10.01 -1.46 3.55
CA THR A 93 -10.79 -1.72 2.36
C THR A 93 -11.59 -3.02 2.52
N TYR A 94 -11.69 -3.80 1.47
CA TYR A 94 -12.27 -5.14 1.52
C TYR A 94 -11.31 -6.16 2.14
N GLY A 95 -11.85 -7.19 2.75
CA GLY A 95 -11.08 -8.26 3.38
C GLY A 95 -10.12 -7.72 4.46
N ASP A 96 -8.87 -8.14 4.39
CA ASP A 96 -7.82 -7.74 5.32
C ASP A 96 -6.78 -6.79 4.67
N THR A 97 -7.16 -6.13 3.58
CA THR A 97 -6.32 -5.17 2.88
C THR A 97 -6.59 -3.74 3.32
N THR A 98 -5.60 -2.87 3.10
CA THR A 98 -5.67 -1.45 3.46
C THR A 98 -5.28 -0.56 2.29
N ILE A 99 -5.70 0.70 2.37
CA ILE A 99 -5.23 1.78 1.50
C ILE A 99 -4.54 2.83 2.36
N THR A 100 -3.34 3.20 1.95
CA THR A 100 -2.58 4.29 2.57
C THR A 100 -2.51 5.49 1.64
N PHE A 101 -2.95 6.65 2.09
CA PHE A 101 -2.74 7.93 1.42
C PHE A 101 -1.38 8.50 1.82
N ILE A 102 -0.61 8.97 0.85
CA ILE A 102 0.73 9.53 1.09
C ILE A 102 0.84 10.89 0.38
N GLU A 103 1.09 11.93 1.16
CA GLU A 103 1.46 13.25 0.70
C GLU A 103 2.93 13.53 1.01
N ARG A 104 3.69 13.99 0.02
CA ARG A 104 5.10 14.36 0.19
C ARG A 104 5.28 15.86 -0.05
N ASN A 105 5.50 16.58 1.04
CA ASN A 105 5.72 18.03 1.03
C ASN A 105 7.22 18.32 1.01
N ASN A 106 7.74 18.74 -0.15
CA ASN A 106 9.16 19.07 -0.34
C ASN A 106 10.14 17.98 0.12
N PHE A 107 9.66 16.78 0.41
CA PHE A 107 10.49 15.67 0.83
C PHE A 107 11.31 15.15 -0.36
N LYS A 108 12.64 15.21 -0.24
CA LYS A 108 13.59 14.80 -1.29
C LYS A 108 14.26 13.45 -1.02
N GLY A 109 13.92 12.79 0.08
CA GLY A 109 14.47 11.49 0.45
C GLY A 109 14.02 10.36 -0.48
N PHE A 110 14.61 9.20 -0.30
CA PHE A 110 14.39 8.04 -1.19
C PHE A 110 12.95 7.50 -1.11
N PHE A 111 12.39 7.38 0.09
CA PHE A 111 11.05 6.78 0.30
C PHE A 111 10.24 7.50 1.38
N MET A 112 10.69 7.43 2.62
CA MET A 112 10.08 8.05 3.80
C MET A 112 11.20 8.61 4.70
N PRO A 113 10.93 9.60 5.56
CA PRO A 113 11.89 10.02 6.56
C PRO A 113 12.40 8.85 7.40
N GLY A 114 13.70 8.80 7.66
CA GLY A 114 14.36 7.71 8.38
C GLY A 114 14.76 6.50 7.53
N TYR A 115 14.37 6.42 6.26
CA TYR A 115 14.84 5.37 5.36
C TYR A 115 16.19 5.73 4.75
N ILE A 116 17.11 4.76 4.77
CA ILE A 116 18.48 4.93 4.26
C ILE A 116 18.62 4.15 2.95
N LYS A 117 19.13 4.83 1.91
CA LYS A 117 19.49 4.17 0.66
C LYS A 117 20.67 3.22 0.92
N LYS A 118 20.48 1.93 0.67
CA LYS A 118 21.58 0.96 0.70
C LYS A 118 22.49 1.15 -0.52
N LYS A 119 23.75 0.75 -0.36
CA LYS A 119 24.66 0.61 -1.51
C LYS A 119 24.07 -0.39 -2.49
N GLU A 120 24.22 -0.11 -3.77
CA GLU A 120 23.82 -1.03 -4.83
C GLU A 120 24.62 -2.32 -4.72
N ASP A 121 23.95 -3.45 -4.86
CA ASP A 121 24.61 -4.74 -4.91
C ASP A 121 25.35 -4.85 -6.25
N PRO A 122 26.66 -5.20 -6.26
CA PRO A 122 27.41 -5.39 -7.49
C PRO A 122 26.75 -6.38 -8.47
N ILE A 123 26.00 -7.35 -7.97
CA ILE A 123 25.22 -8.31 -8.79
C ILE A 123 24.21 -7.58 -9.66
N CYS A 124 23.61 -6.50 -9.18
CA CYS A 124 22.67 -5.70 -9.97
C CYS A 124 23.30 -5.10 -11.23
N ASN A 125 24.62 -4.93 -11.26
CA ASN A 125 25.34 -4.42 -12.41
C ASN A 125 25.66 -5.50 -13.46
N LEU A 126 25.50 -6.78 -13.12
CA LEU A 126 25.73 -7.91 -14.03
C LEU A 126 24.52 -8.26 -14.88
N ILE A 127 23.35 -7.73 -14.53
CA ILE A 127 22.10 -8.02 -15.20
C ILE A 127 21.58 -6.72 -15.82
N ALA A 128 21.11 -6.80 -17.06
CA ALA A 128 20.44 -5.66 -17.70
C ALA A 128 19.28 -5.21 -16.81
N GLN A 129 19.31 -3.95 -16.35
CA GLN A 129 18.30 -3.42 -15.47
C GLN A 129 16.98 -3.28 -16.23
N PRO A 130 15.89 -3.90 -15.78
CA PRO A 130 14.57 -3.67 -16.36
C PRO A 130 14.17 -2.21 -16.15
N SER A 131 13.46 -1.64 -17.10
CA SER A 131 12.89 -0.30 -16.95
C SER A 131 11.40 -0.43 -16.74
N PHE A 132 10.93 -0.28 -15.51
CA PHE A 132 9.51 -0.24 -15.19
C PHE A 132 9.02 1.22 -15.22
N GLY A 133 7.99 1.48 -16.02
CA GLY A 133 7.37 2.82 -16.07
C GLY A 133 6.56 3.09 -14.82
N PHE A 134 5.52 2.31 -14.61
CA PHE A 134 4.54 2.46 -13.52
C PHE A 134 3.81 1.12 -13.27
N ILE A 135 3.04 1.04 -12.20
CA ILE A 135 2.10 -0.04 -11.96
C ILE A 135 0.86 0.24 -12.79
N ASP A 136 0.60 -0.61 -13.78
CA ASP A 136 -0.55 -0.45 -14.69
C ASP A 136 -1.87 -0.68 -13.95
N HIS A 137 -2.00 -1.82 -13.28
CA HIS A 137 -3.20 -2.16 -12.51
C HIS A 137 -2.87 -3.08 -11.32
N ILE A 138 -3.82 -3.15 -10.40
CA ILE A 138 -3.77 -4.05 -9.24
C ILE A 138 -5.08 -4.82 -9.23
N VAL A 139 -4.99 -6.14 -9.14
CA VAL A 139 -6.16 -7.04 -9.13
C VAL A 139 -6.50 -7.43 -7.70
N GLY A 140 -7.77 -7.27 -7.32
CA GLY A 140 -8.32 -7.78 -6.07
C GLY A 140 -9.19 -9.01 -6.31
N ASN A 141 -8.92 -10.09 -5.60
CA ASN A 141 -9.77 -11.27 -5.58
C ASN A 141 -10.81 -11.16 -4.47
N HIS A 142 -12.03 -11.54 -4.77
CA HIS A 142 -13.15 -11.49 -3.83
C HIS A 142 -13.85 -12.84 -3.78
N ALA A 143 -14.63 -13.09 -2.72
CA ALA A 143 -15.53 -14.20 -2.69
C ALA A 143 -16.63 -14.06 -3.77
N VAL A 144 -17.22 -15.16 -4.15
CA VAL A 144 -18.32 -15.18 -5.11
C VAL A 144 -19.46 -14.31 -4.60
N GLY A 145 -19.90 -13.34 -5.40
CA GLY A 145 -20.96 -12.40 -5.05
C GLY A 145 -20.52 -11.08 -4.42
N ASP A 146 -19.26 -10.95 -3.99
CA ASP A 146 -18.78 -9.74 -3.30
C ASP A 146 -18.25 -8.64 -4.24
N MET A 147 -18.16 -8.90 -5.53
CA MET A 147 -17.62 -7.92 -6.49
C MET A 147 -18.40 -6.61 -6.48
N GLU A 148 -19.73 -6.69 -6.53
CA GLU A 148 -20.58 -5.50 -6.60
C GLU A 148 -20.48 -4.64 -5.35
N SER A 149 -20.51 -5.24 -4.18
CA SER A 149 -20.37 -4.53 -2.90
C SER A 149 -19.01 -3.85 -2.76
N THR A 150 -17.97 -4.49 -3.26
CA THR A 150 -16.61 -3.92 -3.26
C THR A 150 -16.48 -2.76 -4.22
N VAL A 151 -17.01 -2.88 -5.44
CA VAL A 151 -17.01 -1.77 -6.42
C VAL A 151 -17.75 -0.57 -5.85
N GLN A 152 -18.94 -0.76 -5.28
CA GLN A 152 -19.72 0.31 -4.62
C GLN A 152 -18.97 0.94 -3.45
N TRP A 153 -18.17 0.15 -2.72
CA TRP A 153 -17.31 0.69 -1.67
C TRP A 153 -16.27 1.67 -2.23
N PHE A 154 -15.57 1.30 -3.31
CA PHE A 154 -14.59 2.18 -3.96
C PHE A 154 -15.23 3.45 -4.55
N GLU A 155 -16.38 3.32 -5.17
CA GLU A 155 -17.16 4.45 -5.69
C GLU A 155 -17.56 5.41 -4.58
N LYS A 156 -18.12 4.89 -3.50
CA LYS A 156 -18.62 5.69 -2.37
C LYS A 156 -17.49 6.33 -1.55
N MET A 157 -16.44 5.58 -1.23
CA MET A 157 -15.40 6.05 -0.31
C MET A 157 -14.36 6.93 -1.00
N LEU A 158 -13.98 6.59 -2.22
CA LEU A 158 -12.82 7.15 -2.90
C LEU A 158 -13.12 7.88 -4.21
N ASP A 159 -14.39 8.05 -4.56
CA ASP A 159 -14.83 8.64 -5.84
C ASP A 159 -14.28 7.89 -7.09
N PHE A 160 -14.04 6.60 -6.97
CA PHE A 160 -13.73 5.78 -8.12
C PHE A 160 -14.99 5.63 -8.97
N HIS A 161 -14.82 5.42 -10.26
CA HIS A 161 -15.94 5.11 -11.14
C HIS A 161 -15.68 3.79 -11.86
N ARG A 162 -16.75 3.03 -12.05
CA ARG A 162 -16.69 1.81 -12.82
C ARG A 162 -16.43 2.16 -14.28
N PHE A 163 -15.29 1.71 -14.79
CA PHE A 163 -14.95 1.92 -16.19
C PHE A 163 -15.61 0.86 -17.07
N TRP A 164 -15.52 -0.39 -16.62
CA TRP A 164 -16.03 -1.52 -17.38
C TRP A 164 -16.20 -2.74 -16.48
N SER A 165 -17.18 -3.59 -16.76
CA SER A 165 -17.36 -4.85 -16.06
C SER A 165 -17.83 -5.95 -17.02
N ILE A 166 -17.40 -7.18 -16.75
CA ILE A 166 -17.87 -8.39 -17.39
C ILE A 166 -18.36 -9.33 -16.30
N ASP A 167 -19.47 -9.99 -16.58
CA ASP A 167 -19.98 -11.07 -15.75
C ASP A 167 -20.06 -12.40 -16.52
N ASP A 168 -20.42 -13.46 -15.84
CA ASP A 168 -20.53 -14.80 -16.39
C ASP A 168 -21.58 -14.93 -17.53
N SER A 169 -22.46 -13.94 -17.68
CA SER A 169 -23.46 -13.92 -18.77
C SER A 169 -22.85 -13.48 -20.10
N ILE A 170 -21.73 -12.75 -20.05
CA ILE A 170 -21.04 -12.19 -21.21
C ILE A 170 -19.86 -13.07 -21.61
N ILE A 171 -19.07 -13.48 -20.65
CA ILE A 171 -17.91 -14.37 -20.87
C ILE A 171 -17.94 -15.48 -19.83
N HIS A 172 -18.02 -16.71 -20.31
CA HIS A 172 -17.85 -17.89 -19.46
C HIS A 172 -16.81 -18.83 -20.08
N THR A 173 -16.04 -19.45 -19.24
CA THR A 173 -15.10 -20.50 -19.60
C THR A 173 -15.59 -21.83 -19.02
N GLU A 174 -15.12 -22.94 -19.56
CA GLU A 174 -15.43 -24.27 -19.02
C GLU A 174 -14.89 -24.49 -17.60
N TYR A 175 -13.96 -23.64 -17.19
CA TYR A 175 -13.39 -23.62 -15.84
C TYR A 175 -13.99 -22.49 -15.04
N ARG A 176 -14.71 -22.83 -13.99
CA ARG A 176 -15.23 -21.91 -12.98
C ARG A 176 -14.31 -21.90 -11.78
#